data_6d3ad8226f0fe5869b550b5ebb68ddcb
#
_entry.id   6d3ad8226f0fe5869b550b5ebb68ddcb
#
_cell.length_a   1.000
_cell.length_b   1.000
_cell.length_c   1.000
_cell.angle_alpha   90.00
_cell.angle_beta   90.00
_cell.angle_gamma   90.00
#
_symmetry.space_group_name_H-M   'P 1'
#
loop_
_entity.id
_entity.type
_entity.pdbx_description
1 polymer ?
#
loop_
_entity_poly.entity_id
_entity_poly.type
_entity_poly.pdbx_seq_one_letter_code
_entity_poly.pdbx_strand_id
1 'polypeptide(L)'
;MLALGTAVAALTPWRRAQAALHSLPIASALDEDLARAVQQKKPLIVMVSLDGCPFCKMVRDSYLPSVQREQNLAVVQLDMRKTTPVKDTLGRHTTHGALIKDWGVKLAPTLLFLGPGGIEIAPRLVGAAVPDFYDAYLQERIDTALQSFK
;
A
#
# COMPACT_ATOMS: atom_id res chain seq x y z
N MET A 1 7.94 57.34 -26.78
CA MET A 1 7.40 56.65 -25.58
C MET A 1 7.35 55.16 -25.86
N LEU A 2 8.35 54.41 -25.39
CA LEU A 2 8.38 52.94 -25.51
C LEU A 2 7.93 52.37 -24.19
N ALA A 3 6.83 51.57 -24.20
CA ALA A 3 6.35 50.83 -23.05
C ALA A 3 7.02 49.43 -23.05
N LEU A 4 7.87 49.17 -22.06
CA LEU A 4 8.41 47.84 -21.80
C LEU A 4 7.33 47.00 -21.05
N GLY A 5 6.81 46.00 -21.72
CA GLY A 5 5.97 44.98 -21.08
C GLY A 5 6.80 43.90 -20.38
N THR A 6 6.77 43.85 -19.07
CA THR A 6 7.38 42.78 -18.26
C THR A 6 6.51 41.53 -18.33
N ALA A 7 7.01 40.51 -19.03
CA ALA A 7 6.40 39.18 -19.01
C ALA A 7 6.75 38.46 -17.70
N VAL A 8 5.75 38.29 -16.82
CA VAL A 8 5.86 37.43 -15.63
C VAL A 8 5.70 35.99 -16.07
N ALA A 9 6.79 35.23 -16.06
CA ALA A 9 6.76 33.77 -16.29
C ALA A 9 6.15 33.10 -15.09
N ALA A 10 4.93 32.60 -15.25
CA ALA A 10 4.28 31.73 -14.25
C ALA A 10 5.00 30.37 -14.19
N LEU A 11 5.75 30.16 -13.13
CA LEU A 11 6.39 28.87 -12.83
C LEU A 11 5.31 27.88 -12.42
N THR A 12 5.00 26.96 -13.30
CA THR A 12 4.01 25.90 -13.09
C THR A 12 4.46 24.89 -12.02
N PRO A 13 3.58 24.46 -11.10
CA PRO A 13 3.92 23.58 -9.98
C PRO A 13 3.96 22.08 -10.36
N TRP A 14 4.48 21.72 -11.51
CA TRP A 14 4.49 20.32 -12.00
C TRP A 14 5.54 19.41 -11.33
N ARG A 15 6.49 19.96 -10.57
CA ARG A 15 7.55 19.16 -9.93
C ARG A 15 7.14 18.43 -8.65
N ARG A 16 6.02 18.78 -8.02
CA ARG A 16 5.59 18.12 -6.75
C ARG A 16 4.79 16.84 -6.94
N ALA A 17 4.23 16.61 -8.11
CA ALA A 17 3.39 15.42 -8.36
C ALA A 17 4.20 14.13 -8.59
N GLN A 18 5.45 14.21 -9.00
CA GLN A 18 6.27 13.04 -9.33
C GLN A 18 6.95 12.38 -8.13
N ALA A 19 7.21 13.10 -7.03
CA ALA A 19 7.83 12.54 -5.84
C ALA A 19 6.84 11.67 -5.01
N ALA A 20 5.55 11.86 -5.17
CA ALA A 20 4.52 11.05 -4.49
C ALA A 20 4.28 9.66 -5.12
N LEU A 21 4.86 9.39 -6.29
CA LEU A 21 4.63 8.16 -7.05
C LEU A 21 5.51 6.97 -6.63
N HIS A 22 6.43 7.17 -5.69
CA HIS A 22 7.39 6.12 -5.30
C HIS A 22 7.30 5.68 -3.83
N SER A 23 6.39 6.24 -3.03
CA SER A 23 6.17 5.78 -1.67
C SER A 23 4.74 5.27 -1.50
N LEU A 24 4.61 4.10 -0.87
CA LEU A 24 3.30 3.60 -0.48
C LEU A 24 2.67 4.53 0.57
N PRO A 25 1.36 4.81 0.48
CA PRO A 25 0.66 5.53 1.53
C PRO A 25 0.81 4.81 2.88
N ILE A 26 1.15 5.56 3.91
CA ILE A 26 1.14 5.05 5.29
C ILE A 26 -0.32 4.99 5.74
N ALA A 27 -0.76 3.83 6.20
CA ALA A 27 -2.13 3.63 6.63
C ALA A 27 -2.45 4.47 7.88
N SER A 28 -3.56 5.19 7.84
CA SER A 28 -4.11 5.96 8.97
C SER A 28 -5.56 5.56 9.29
N ALA A 29 -6.32 5.09 8.31
CA ALA A 29 -7.72 4.69 8.43
C ALA A 29 -8.00 3.49 7.50
N LEU A 30 -7.70 2.27 7.99
CA LEU A 30 -7.88 1.05 7.19
C LEU A 30 -9.35 0.75 6.89
N ASP A 31 -10.27 1.17 7.75
CA ASP A 31 -11.71 1.08 7.52
C ASP A 31 -12.12 1.84 6.25
N GLU A 32 -11.61 3.05 6.08
CA GLU A 32 -11.90 3.89 4.91
C GLU A 32 -11.19 3.38 3.65
N ASP A 33 -9.92 2.98 3.77
CA ASP A 33 -9.16 2.39 2.66
C ASP A 33 -9.81 1.11 2.14
N LEU A 34 -10.23 0.24 3.06
CA LEU A 34 -10.94 -0.99 2.76
C LEU A 34 -12.29 -0.74 2.11
N ALA A 35 -13.10 0.19 2.66
CA ALA A 35 -14.39 0.53 2.09
C ALA A 35 -14.27 1.00 0.63
N ARG A 36 -13.29 1.85 0.32
CA ARG A 36 -13.02 2.31 -1.06
C ARG A 36 -12.62 1.17 -1.99
N ALA A 37 -11.76 0.26 -1.53
CA ALA A 37 -11.34 -0.91 -2.33
C ALA A 37 -12.52 -1.85 -2.61
N VAL A 38 -13.30 -2.19 -1.59
CA VAL A 38 -14.46 -3.09 -1.69
C VAL A 38 -15.56 -2.52 -2.58
N GLN A 39 -15.82 -1.20 -2.54
CA GLN A 39 -16.75 -0.54 -3.48
C GLN A 39 -16.35 -0.75 -4.94
N GLN A 40 -15.06 -0.85 -5.21
CA GLN A 40 -14.53 -1.14 -6.55
C GLN A 40 -14.46 -2.65 -6.86
N LYS A 41 -14.97 -3.51 -5.97
CA LYS A 41 -14.85 -4.97 -6.06
C LYS A 41 -13.39 -5.44 -6.14
N LYS A 42 -12.54 -4.85 -5.32
CA LYS A 42 -11.10 -5.08 -5.27
C LYS A 42 -10.64 -5.29 -3.84
N PRO A 43 -9.56 -6.08 -3.62
CA PRO A 43 -8.93 -6.20 -2.32
C PRO A 43 -8.22 -4.90 -1.92
N LEU A 44 -8.11 -4.66 -0.62
CA LEU A 44 -7.09 -3.77 -0.07
C LEU A 44 -5.84 -4.60 0.21
N ILE A 45 -4.71 -4.21 -0.36
CA ILE A 45 -3.42 -4.83 -0.06
C ILE A 45 -2.74 -4.02 1.05
N VAL A 46 -2.38 -4.69 2.15
CA VAL A 46 -1.66 -4.08 3.26
C VAL A 46 -0.26 -4.66 3.33
N MET A 47 0.74 -3.81 3.13
CA MET A 47 2.14 -4.17 3.29
C MET A 47 2.58 -3.94 4.73
N VAL A 48 2.93 -4.99 5.43
CA VAL A 48 3.64 -4.89 6.71
C VAL A 48 5.13 -4.75 6.42
N SER A 49 5.70 -3.66 6.87
CA SER A 49 7.09 -3.26 6.62
C SER A 49 7.86 -3.07 7.92
N LEU A 50 9.16 -2.91 7.79
CA LEU A 50 10.08 -2.61 8.87
C LEU A 50 11.12 -1.61 8.37
N ASP A 51 11.40 -0.57 9.15
CA ASP A 51 12.47 0.40 8.83
C ASP A 51 13.82 -0.32 8.70
N GLY A 52 14.59 0.06 7.66
CA GLY A 52 15.90 -0.51 7.39
C GLY A 52 15.89 -1.93 6.80
N CYS A 53 14.73 -2.45 6.41
CA CYS A 53 14.59 -3.78 5.81
C CYS A 53 14.83 -3.73 4.28
N PRO A 54 15.92 -4.33 3.75
CA PRO A 54 16.22 -4.30 2.31
C PRO A 54 15.15 -5.01 1.47
N PHE A 55 14.61 -6.12 1.94
CA PHE A 55 13.54 -6.85 1.26
C PHE A 55 12.23 -6.05 1.22
N CYS A 56 11.92 -5.30 2.28
CA CYS A 56 10.76 -4.40 2.29
C CYS A 56 10.93 -3.28 1.25
N LYS A 57 12.15 -2.72 1.15
CA LYS A 57 12.46 -1.73 0.12
C LYS A 57 12.29 -2.31 -1.28
N MET A 58 12.81 -3.50 -1.53
CA MET A 58 12.68 -4.17 -2.82
C MET A 58 11.20 -4.40 -3.19
N VAL A 59 10.39 -4.94 -2.29
CA VAL A 59 8.97 -5.19 -2.54
C VAL A 59 8.24 -3.89 -2.84
N ARG A 60 8.44 -2.86 -2.03
CA ARG A 60 7.81 -1.54 -2.17
C ARG A 60 8.18 -0.83 -3.47
N ASP A 61 9.45 -0.89 -3.88
CA ASP A 61 9.98 -0.08 -4.96
C ASP A 61 9.91 -0.80 -6.31
N SER A 62 9.99 -2.13 -6.33
CA SER A 62 10.09 -2.92 -7.57
C SER A 62 8.79 -3.61 -7.98
N TYR A 63 7.97 -4.07 -7.04
CA TYR A 63 6.78 -4.87 -7.35
C TYR A 63 5.47 -4.11 -7.15
N LEU A 64 5.29 -3.42 -6.03
CA LEU A 64 4.01 -2.78 -5.69
C LEU A 64 3.62 -1.58 -6.58
N PRO A 65 4.55 -0.83 -7.19
CA PRO A 65 4.16 0.26 -8.10
C PRO A 65 3.38 -0.19 -9.33
N SER A 66 3.69 -1.36 -9.91
CA SER A 66 2.92 -1.92 -11.04
C SER A 66 1.51 -2.33 -10.60
N VAL A 67 1.39 -2.95 -9.43
CA VAL A 67 0.10 -3.34 -8.83
C VAL A 67 -0.82 -2.13 -8.65
N GLN A 68 -0.28 -1.02 -8.15
CA GLN A 68 -1.05 0.22 -7.98
C GLN A 68 -1.45 0.86 -9.31
N ARG A 69 -0.51 0.99 -10.24
CA ARG A 69 -0.73 1.74 -11.48
C ARG A 69 -1.42 0.93 -12.56
N GLU A 70 -0.98 -0.31 -12.79
CA GLU A 70 -1.44 -1.13 -13.92
C GLU A 70 -2.72 -1.88 -13.58
N GLN A 71 -2.83 -2.36 -12.33
CA GLN A 71 -4.00 -3.11 -11.88
C GLN A 71 -5.00 -2.24 -11.11
N ASN A 72 -4.64 -0.99 -10.82
CA ASN A 72 -5.46 -0.04 -10.04
C ASN A 72 -5.94 -0.67 -8.72
N LEU A 73 -5.02 -1.29 -7.98
CA LEU A 73 -5.27 -1.84 -6.66
C LEU A 73 -4.79 -0.88 -5.57
N ALA A 74 -5.57 -0.77 -4.51
CA ALA A 74 -5.18 0.01 -3.34
C ALA A 74 -4.12 -0.75 -2.55
N VAL A 75 -2.98 -0.12 -2.29
CA VAL A 75 -1.90 -0.64 -1.46
C VAL A 75 -1.54 0.39 -0.41
N VAL A 76 -1.53 0.01 0.84
CA VAL A 76 -1.12 0.85 1.99
C VAL A 76 -0.06 0.14 2.82
N GLN A 77 0.67 0.89 3.65
CA GLN A 77 1.76 0.35 4.45
C GLN A 77 1.52 0.55 5.95
N LEU A 78 1.85 -0.48 6.72
CA LEU A 78 2.01 -0.45 8.18
C LEU A 78 3.47 -0.76 8.54
N ASP A 79 3.99 -0.18 9.61
CA ASP A 79 5.35 -0.46 10.11
C ASP A 79 5.32 -1.22 11.45
N MET A 80 6.03 -2.34 11.52
CA MET A 80 6.00 -3.28 12.66
C MET A 80 6.41 -2.68 14.00
N ARG A 81 7.27 -1.67 13.99
CA ARG A 81 7.86 -1.12 15.21
C ARG A 81 7.36 0.27 15.55
N LYS A 82 6.38 0.79 14.80
CA LYS A 82 5.87 2.14 15.04
C LYS A 82 4.61 2.14 15.87
N THR A 83 4.53 3.13 16.75
CA THR A 83 3.33 3.46 17.52
C THR A 83 2.46 4.49 16.79
N THR A 84 2.63 4.62 15.48
CA THR A 84 1.82 5.48 14.61
C THR A 84 0.34 5.12 14.79
N PRO A 85 -0.53 6.08 15.09
CA PRO A 85 -1.96 5.84 15.22
C PRO A 85 -2.57 5.37 13.89
N VAL A 86 -3.50 4.43 13.97
CA VAL A 86 -4.28 3.94 12.83
C VAL A 86 -5.67 3.50 13.31
N LYS A 87 -6.70 3.68 12.48
CA LYS A 87 -7.96 2.95 12.65
C LYS A 87 -7.83 1.59 11.97
N ASP A 88 -8.21 0.54 12.67
CA ASP A 88 -8.25 -0.81 12.10
C ASP A 88 -9.39 -0.96 11.06
N THR A 89 -9.56 -2.15 10.51
CA THR A 89 -10.61 -2.42 9.50
C THR A 89 -12.05 -2.32 10.02
N LEU A 90 -12.24 -2.20 11.32
CA LEU A 90 -13.53 -1.97 11.99
C LEU A 90 -13.69 -0.55 12.54
N GLY A 91 -12.75 0.35 12.21
CA GLY A 91 -12.77 1.74 12.67
C GLY A 91 -12.29 1.95 14.11
N ARG A 92 -11.73 0.93 14.79
CA ARG A 92 -11.24 1.06 16.15
C ARG A 92 -9.84 1.67 16.16
N HIS A 93 -9.59 2.58 17.10
CA HIS A 93 -8.29 3.21 17.26
C HIS A 93 -7.27 2.24 17.85
N THR A 94 -6.11 2.16 17.19
CA THR A 94 -4.96 1.34 17.60
C THR A 94 -3.67 1.98 17.09
N THR A 95 -2.58 1.22 17.09
CA THR A 95 -1.29 1.63 16.50
C THR A 95 -0.82 0.57 15.49
N HIS A 96 0.08 0.96 14.58
CA HIS A 96 0.66 0.04 13.59
C HIS A 96 1.19 -1.24 14.25
N GLY A 97 2.08 -1.10 15.24
CA GLY A 97 2.69 -2.25 15.90
C GLY A 97 1.69 -3.13 16.65
N ALA A 98 0.70 -2.55 17.32
CA ALA A 98 -0.34 -3.31 18.02
C ALA A 98 -1.21 -4.10 17.04
N LEU A 99 -1.68 -3.45 15.97
CA LEU A 99 -2.51 -4.09 14.95
C LEU A 99 -1.78 -5.25 14.25
N ILE A 100 -0.51 -5.05 13.88
CA ILE A 100 0.32 -6.08 13.26
C ILE A 100 0.50 -7.29 14.18
N LYS A 101 0.67 -7.03 15.49
CA LYS A 101 0.75 -8.08 16.51
C LYS A 101 -0.58 -8.85 16.62
N ASP A 102 -1.71 -8.14 16.63
CA ASP A 102 -3.05 -8.74 16.69
C ASP A 102 -3.33 -9.62 15.46
N TRP A 103 -2.82 -9.25 14.29
CA TRP A 103 -2.87 -10.07 13.07
C TRP A 103 -1.89 -11.24 13.07
N GLY A 104 -1.06 -11.39 14.10
CA GLY A 104 -0.07 -12.46 14.19
C GLY A 104 1.04 -12.39 13.16
N VAL A 105 1.30 -11.20 12.58
CA VAL A 105 2.40 -11.02 11.61
C VAL A 105 3.72 -10.90 12.37
N LYS A 106 4.66 -11.77 12.04
CA LYS A 106 5.96 -11.88 12.73
C LYS A 106 7.15 -11.53 11.85
N LEU A 107 6.95 -11.38 10.55
CA LEU A 107 8.01 -11.15 9.57
C LEU A 107 7.64 -10.01 8.62
N ALA A 108 8.63 -9.19 8.25
CA ALA A 108 8.51 -8.18 7.20
C ALA A 108 9.49 -8.51 6.04
N PRO A 109 9.10 -8.28 4.77
CA PRO A 109 7.77 -7.84 4.37
C PRO A 109 6.73 -8.95 4.50
N THR A 110 5.48 -8.59 4.79
CA THR A 110 4.32 -9.46 4.65
C THR A 110 3.21 -8.67 3.94
N LEU A 111 2.60 -9.23 2.93
CA LEU A 111 1.43 -8.66 2.26
C LEU A 111 0.17 -9.41 2.69
N LEU A 112 -0.85 -8.66 3.10
CA LEU A 112 -2.18 -9.16 3.39
C LEU A 112 -3.15 -8.67 2.31
N PHE A 113 -4.10 -9.51 1.93
CA PHE A 113 -5.10 -9.23 0.90
C PHE A 113 -6.47 -9.23 1.55
N LEU A 114 -6.96 -8.03 1.89
CA LEU A 114 -8.18 -7.86 2.68
C LEU A 114 -9.40 -7.63 1.79
N GLY A 115 -10.49 -8.30 2.11
CA GLY A 115 -11.79 -8.16 1.48
C GLY A 115 -12.86 -7.63 2.43
N PRO A 116 -14.15 -7.76 2.06
CA PRO A 116 -15.25 -7.30 2.88
C PRO A 116 -15.14 -7.76 4.32
N GLY A 117 -15.39 -6.85 5.26
CA GLY A 117 -15.28 -7.13 6.70
C GLY A 117 -13.85 -7.18 7.23
N GLY A 118 -12.84 -6.87 6.41
CA GLY A 118 -11.42 -6.89 6.81
C GLY A 118 -10.83 -8.29 6.94
N ILE A 119 -11.46 -9.29 6.35
CA ILE A 119 -10.95 -10.67 6.33
C ILE A 119 -9.93 -10.88 5.21
N GLU A 120 -8.98 -11.76 5.42
CA GLU A 120 -8.03 -12.15 4.37
C GLU A 120 -8.75 -13.06 3.34
N ILE A 121 -8.78 -12.61 2.09
CA ILE A 121 -9.43 -13.30 0.97
C ILE A 121 -8.46 -13.98 0.02
N ALA A 122 -7.17 -13.90 0.31
CA ALA A 122 -6.12 -14.72 -0.27
C ALA A 122 -5.07 -15.00 0.81
N PRO A 123 -4.30 -16.10 0.72
CA PRO A 123 -3.22 -16.37 1.65
C PRO A 123 -2.20 -15.21 1.65
N ARG A 124 -1.79 -14.76 2.84
CA ARG A 124 -0.77 -13.72 2.97
C ARG A 124 0.54 -14.14 2.31
N LEU A 125 1.25 -13.20 1.72
CA LEU A 125 2.58 -13.43 1.14
C LEU A 125 3.64 -13.01 2.16
N VAL A 126 4.33 -13.99 2.75
CA VAL A 126 5.27 -13.79 3.86
C VAL A 126 6.70 -13.81 3.37
N GLY A 127 7.45 -12.74 3.66
CA GLY A 127 8.85 -12.61 3.27
C GLY A 127 9.05 -12.34 1.78
N ALA A 128 10.31 -12.28 1.35
CA ALA A 128 10.71 -12.11 -0.04
C ALA A 128 12.05 -12.82 -0.30
N ALA A 129 12.18 -14.05 0.20
CA ALA A 129 13.43 -14.79 0.16
C ALA A 129 13.80 -15.31 -1.23
N VAL A 130 12.84 -15.37 -2.17
CA VAL A 130 13.06 -15.84 -3.55
C VAL A 130 12.63 -14.74 -4.53
N PRO A 131 13.48 -13.71 -4.76
CA PRO A 131 13.12 -12.55 -5.55
C PRO A 131 12.67 -12.89 -6.98
N ASP A 132 13.32 -13.83 -7.62
CA ASP A 132 13.05 -14.21 -9.03
C ASP A 132 11.61 -14.73 -9.25
N PHE A 133 10.95 -15.22 -8.21
CA PHE A 133 9.58 -15.74 -8.27
C PHE A 133 8.58 -14.86 -7.52
N TYR A 134 9.01 -13.77 -6.90
CA TYR A 134 8.16 -12.95 -6.05
C TYR A 134 6.96 -12.40 -6.82
N ASP A 135 7.18 -11.91 -8.03
CA ASP A 135 6.12 -11.36 -8.87
C ASP A 135 5.04 -12.41 -9.20
N ALA A 136 5.44 -13.63 -9.53
CA ALA A 136 4.52 -14.73 -9.82
C ALA A 136 3.66 -15.08 -8.59
N TYR A 137 4.26 -15.15 -7.40
CA TYR A 137 3.52 -15.39 -6.16
C TYR A 137 2.59 -14.23 -5.81
N LEU A 138 3.05 -12.99 -6.00
CA LEU A 138 2.23 -11.81 -5.78
C LEU A 138 1.01 -11.82 -6.70
N GLN A 139 1.20 -12.08 -7.99
CA GLN A 139 0.11 -12.13 -8.95
C GLN A 139 -0.89 -13.26 -8.63
N GLU A 140 -0.42 -14.44 -8.26
CA GLU A 140 -1.29 -15.54 -7.83
C GLU A 140 -2.19 -15.16 -6.65
N ARG A 141 -1.65 -14.44 -5.65
CA ARG A 141 -2.43 -13.97 -4.50
C ARG A 141 -3.44 -12.89 -4.88
N ILE A 142 -3.06 -12.00 -5.79
CA ILE A 142 -3.95 -10.97 -6.34
C ILE A 142 -5.11 -11.62 -7.09
N ASP A 143 -4.82 -12.58 -7.97
CA ASP A 143 -5.84 -13.28 -8.75
C ASP A 143 -6.81 -14.03 -7.84
N THR A 144 -6.30 -14.72 -6.81
CA THR A 144 -7.10 -15.38 -5.78
C THR A 144 -8.02 -14.38 -5.06
N ALA A 145 -7.48 -13.25 -4.64
CA ALA A 145 -8.26 -12.22 -3.96
C ALA A 145 -9.35 -11.62 -4.86
N LEU A 146 -9.05 -11.37 -6.14
CA LEU A 146 -10.01 -10.83 -7.10
C LEU A 146 -11.15 -11.83 -7.42
N GLN A 147 -10.88 -13.13 -7.38
CA GLN A 147 -11.92 -14.15 -7.56
C GLN A 147 -13.00 -14.10 -6.47
N SER A 148 -12.67 -13.65 -5.28
CA SER A 148 -13.62 -13.51 -4.16
C SER A 148 -14.68 -12.42 -4.38
N PHE A 149 -14.54 -11.61 -5.43
CA PHE A 149 -15.52 -10.56 -5.80
C PHE A 149 -16.38 -10.90 -7.02
N LYS A 150 -16.21 -12.08 -7.59
CA LYS A 150 -17.01 -12.59 -8.72
C LYS A 150 -18.20 -13.38 -8.23
#